data_451d717f9f9cdf71d0550789e1ab38ad
#
_entry.id   451d717f9f9cdf71d0550789e1ab38ad
#
_cell.length_a   1.000
_cell.length_b   1.000
_cell.length_c   1.000
_cell.angle_alpha   90.00
_cell.angle_beta   90.00
_cell.angle_gamma   90.00
#
_symmetry.space_group_name_H-M   'P 1'
#
loop_
_entity.id
_entity.type
_entity.pdbx_description
1 polymer ?
#
loop_
_entity_poly.entity_id
_entity_poly.type
_entity_poly.pdbx_seq_one_letter_code
_entity_poly.pdbx_strand_id
1 'polypeptide(L)'
;MTDQSDLLRRAAQVLPGGVLGSHRSGPGLEFVVKEGRGAYLWDMNGRRYLDYLLGSGPMLLGHAHPAVVEAVERQMKRGTSYFLLNEPAIELAEEIVRAVPCAEQVRYTSSGTEATFFALRVARAFRKREKIMKFEGGFHGAHDYALMSVVPRSPKAFPAPMADSAGIPHAIEGEVLIAPYNDLATAEALIAAHHDELAAVILEPYQRTIVPAPGFLQGLRAVTRRHEVPLVFDEIVTGFRFAYGGAQEYYGVVPDLAAYGKVVAGGFPLACVAGPKSIMRHFDAALEGTPEYVWQAGTFNGNAIACAAGLATLAELRKPGTYERLFKTGTRLRD
;
A
#
# COMPACT_ATOMS: atom_id res chain seq x y z
N MET A 1 15.59 -35.40 2.77
CA MET A 1 15.33 -33.94 2.80
C MET A 1 15.38 -33.44 1.38
N THR A 2 14.44 -32.62 0.97
CA THR A 2 14.42 -32.05 -0.40
C THR A 2 15.60 -31.09 -0.54
N ASP A 3 16.45 -31.30 -1.51
CA ASP A 3 17.62 -30.45 -1.78
C ASP A 3 17.17 -29.08 -2.30
N GLN A 4 17.75 -27.99 -1.79
CA GLN A 4 17.44 -26.63 -2.20
C GLN A 4 17.69 -26.42 -3.72
N SER A 5 18.75 -27.01 -4.26
CA SER A 5 19.08 -26.94 -5.69
C SER A 5 18.01 -27.61 -6.55
N ASP A 6 17.41 -28.72 -6.07
CA ASP A 6 16.26 -29.35 -6.74
C ASP A 6 15.03 -28.47 -6.75
N LEU A 7 14.71 -27.80 -5.62
CA LEU A 7 13.59 -26.86 -5.53
C LEU A 7 13.79 -25.67 -6.47
N LEU A 8 14.96 -25.08 -6.52
CA LEU A 8 15.27 -23.97 -7.44
C LEU A 8 15.14 -24.39 -8.90
N ARG A 9 15.62 -25.58 -9.26
CA ARG A 9 15.47 -26.12 -10.61
C ARG A 9 14.00 -26.34 -10.97
N ARG A 10 13.21 -26.91 -10.06
CA ARG A 10 11.76 -27.10 -10.23
C ARG A 10 11.02 -25.76 -10.35
N ALA A 11 11.36 -24.79 -9.52
CA ALA A 11 10.81 -23.44 -9.61
C ALA A 11 11.01 -22.83 -11.00
N ALA A 12 12.20 -22.98 -11.60
CA ALA A 12 12.50 -22.49 -12.94
C ALA A 12 11.66 -23.16 -14.04
N GLN A 13 11.14 -24.38 -13.80
CA GLN A 13 10.27 -25.09 -14.75
C GLN A 13 8.81 -24.62 -14.70
N VAL A 14 8.32 -24.17 -13.54
CA VAL A 14 6.89 -23.91 -13.32
C VAL A 14 6.56 -22.43 -13.02
N LEU A 15 7.57 -21.65 -12.69
CA LEU A 15 7.43 -20.22 -12.42
C LEU A 15 8.23 -19.42 -13.46
N PRO A 16 7.67 -18.39 -14.09
CA PRO A 16 8.40 -17.55 -15.02
C PRO A 16 9.67 -16.97 -14.40
N GLY A 17 10.83 -17.36 -14.94
CA GLY A 17 12.13 -16.97 -14.42
C GLY A 17 12.51 -17.55 -13.05
N GLY A 18 11.76 -18.54 -12.54
CA GLY A 18 12.00 -19.20 -11.23
C GLY A 18 11.67 -18.34 -10.01
N VAL A 19 10.90 -17.26 -10.17
CA VAL A 19 10.60 -16.28 -9.10
C VAL A 19 9.10 -16.04 -8.96
N LEU A 20 8.69 -15.53 -7.77
CA LEU A 20 7.27 -15.25 -7.47
C LEU A 20 6.78 -13.89 -8.02
N GLY A 21 7.69 -13.07 -8.54
CA GLY A 21 7.40 -11.75 -9.08
C GLY A 21 8.61 -11.19 -9.83
N SER A 22 8.65 -9.89 -10.06
CA SER A 22 9.73 -9.26 -10.83
C SER A 22 11.07 -9.13 -10.09
N HIS A 23 11.08 -9.39 -8.77
CA HIS A 23 12.31 -9.32 -7.98
C HIS A 23 13.13 -10.59 -8.15
N ARG A 24 14.40 -10.41 -8.51
CA ARG A 24 15.40 -11.48 -8.55
C ARG A 24 16.50 -11.20 -7.56
N SER A 25 16.90 -12.22 -6.82
CA SER A 25 18.15 -12.18 -6.05
C SER A 25 19.34 -12.06 -7.00
N GLY A 26 20.43 -11.45 -6.52
CA GLY A 26 21.69 -11.48 -7.28
C GLY A 26 22.21 -12.91 -7.46
N PRO A 27 23.09 -13.15 -8.47
CA PRO A 27 23.67 -14.46 -8.71
C PRO A 27 24.33 -15.03 -7.44
N GLY A 28 24.02 -16.28 -7.09
CA GLY A 28 24.52 -16.95 -5.89
C GLY A 28 23.84 -16.53 -4.57
N LEU A 29 22.83 -15.66 -4.64
CA LEU A 29 22.02 -15.26 -3.48
C LEU A 29 20.61 -15.86 -3.51
N GLU A 30 20.33 -16.75 -4.47
CA GLU A 30 19.07 -17.47 -4.55
C GLU A 30 19.00 -18.53 -3.46
N PHE A 31 17.91 -18.51 -2.70
CA PHE A 31 17.60 -19.55 -1.73
C PHE A 31 16.10 -19.75 -1.59
N VAL A 32 15.71 -20.90 -1.09
CA VAL A 32 14.32 -21.23 -0.79
C VAL A 32 14.10 -21.10 0.71
N VAL A 33 13.19 -20.23 1.11
CA VAL A 33 12.83 -20.05 2.52
C VAL A 33 12.09 -21.28 3.01
N LYS A 34 12.54 -21.83 4.13
CA LYS A 34 11.91 -22.93 4.85
C LYS A 34 10.99 -22.43 5.94
N GLU A 35 11.46 -21.49 6.75
CA GLU A 35 10.71 -20.91 7.87
C GLU A 35 11.19 -19.51 8.23
N GLY A 36 10.36 -18.76 8.95
CA GLY A 36 10.71 -17.47 9.54
C GLY A 36 10.25 -17.39 10.98
N ARG A 37 11.09 -16.79 11.87
CA ARG A 37 10.75 -16.54 13.26
C ARG A 37 11.40 -15.24 13.75
N GLY A 38 10.60 -14.34 14.29
CA GLY A 38 11.09 -13.03 14.72
C GLY A 38 11.81 -12.31 13.57
N ALA A 39 13.04 -11.89 13.78
CA ALA A 39 13.84 -11.17 12.79
C ALA A 39 14.61 -12.10 11.81
N TYR A 40 14.37 -13.39 11.83
CA TYR A 40 15.19 -14.34 11.08
C TYR A 40 14.38 -15.19 10.10
N LEU A 41 15.05 -15.53 8.99
CA LEU A 41 14.64 -16.57 8.04
C LEU A 41 15.65 -17.72 8.05
N TRP A 42 15.18 -18.92 7.74
CA TRP A 42 16.02 -20.09 7.47
C TRP A 42 15.74 -20.63 6.09
N ASP A 43 16.78 -20.97 5.37
CA ASP A 43 16.65 -21.64 4.07
C ASP A 43 16.50 -23.17 4.23
N MET A 44 16.29 -23.86 3.12
CA MET A 44 16.13 -25.32 3.09
C MET A 44 17.37 -26.08 3.57
N ASN A 45 18.55 -25.47 3.54
CA ASN A 45 19.81 -26.03 4.02
C ASN A 45 20.04 -25.73 5.52
N GLY A 46 19.14 -25.00 6.17
CA GLY A 46 19.22 -24.64 7.59
C GLY A 46 20.10 -23.42 7.87
N ARG A 47 20.57 -22.71 6.85
CA ARG A 47 21.30 -21.45 7.03
C ARG A 47 20.34 -20.36 7.47
N ARG A 48 20.74 -19.61 8.51
CA ARG A 48 19.98 -18.51 9.08
C ARG A 48 20.39 -17.17 8.48
N TYR A 49 19.40 -16.34 8.19
CA TYR A 49 19.56 -14.97 7.69
C TYR A 49 18.86 -14.00 8.61
N LEU A 50 19.46 -12.82 8.86
CA LEU A 50 18.77 -11.70 9.48
C LEU A 50 17.95 -11.00 8.37
N ASP A 51 16.63 -10.94 8.55
CA ASP A 51 15.72 -10.44 7.53
C ASP A 51 15.46 -8.95 7.67
N TYR A 52 16.11 -8.15 6.82
CA TYR A 52 15.83 -6.72 6.67
C TYR A 52 14.75 -6.40 5.63
N LEU A 53 14.34 -7.39 4.83
CA LEU A 53 13.29 -7.21 3.83
C LEU A 53 11.88 -7.25 4.45
N LEU A 54 11.71 -8.04 5.51
CA LEU A 54 10.45 -8.18 6.27
C LEU A 54 9.26 -8.55 5.38
N GLY A 55 9.47 -9.46 4.41
CA GLY A 55 8.44 -9.84 3.43
C GLY A 55 8.04 -8.68 2.50
N SER A 56 8.92 -7.74 2.22
CA SER A 56 8.67 -6.45 1.56
C SER A 56 7.80 -5.49 2.39
N GLY A 57 7.98 -5.56 3.72
CA GLY A 57 7.47 -4.58 4.68
C GLY A 57 6.31 -5.00 5.60
N PRO A 58 5.51 -6.05 5.35
CA PRO A 58 4.38 -6.37 6.23
C PRO A 58 4.78 -6.89 7.61
N MET A 59 5.95 -7.54 7.73
CA MET A 59 6.35 -8.25 8.95
C MET A 59 6.97 -7.33 10.02
N LEU A 60 6.27 -6.24 10.37
CA LEU A 60 6.77 -5.25 11.35
C LEU A 60 6.99 -5.84 12.75
N LEU A 61 6.17 -6.82 13.15
CA LEU A 61 6.33 -7.57 14.40
C LEU A 61 7.33 -8.72 14.28
N GLY A 62 7.90 -8.95 13.11
CA GLY A 62 8.69 -10.14 12.79
C GLY A 62 7.84 -11.32 12.35
N HIS A 63 8.52 -12.39 11.92
CA HIS A 63 7.87 -13.62 11.44
C HIS A 63 7.26 -14.42 12.59
N ALA A 64 6.13 -15.06 12.32
CA ALA A 64 5.43 -15.96 13.24
C ALA A 64 5.23 -15.36 14.65
N HIS A 65 4.81 -14.09 14.73
CA HIS A 65 4.52 -13.45 16.01
C HIS A 65 3.42 -14.21 16.76
N PRO A 66 3.63 -14.62 18.05
CA PRO A 66 2.70 -15.51 18.75
C PRO A 66 1.26 -15.03 18.77
N ALA A 67 1.02 -13.74 19.05
CA ALA A 67 -0.33 -13.18 19.08
C ALA A 67 -1.05 -13.27 17.72
N VAL A 68 -0.31 -13.08 16.62
CA VAL A 68 -0.86 -13.18 15.26
C VAL A 68 -1.17 -14.65 14.93
N VAL A 69 -0.23 -15.56 15.21
CA VAL A 69 -0.43 -17.00 14.98
C VAL A 69 -1.66 -17.50 15.73
N GLU A 70 -1.78 -17.18 17.02
CA GLU A 70 -2.91 -17.59 17.87
C GLU A 70 -4.25 -17.05 17.35
N ALA A 71 -4.31 -15.78 16.93
CA ALA A 71 -5.52 -15.18 16.38
C ALA A 71 -5.95 -15.87 15.08
N VAL A 72 -5.00 -16.17 14.21
CA VAL A 72 -5.23 -16.89 12.95
C VAL A 72 -5.72 -18.31 13.21
N GLU A 73 -5.08 -19.05 14.12
CA GLU A 73 -5.49 -20.42 14.48
C GLU A 73 -6.92 -20.46 15.05
N ARG A 74 -7.29 -19.49 15.91
CA ARG A 74 -8.66 -19.37 16.42
C ARG A 74 -9.65 -19.11 15.29
N GLN A 75 -9.33 -18.20 14.37
CA GLN A 75 -10.21 -17.87 13.26
C GLN A 75 -10.35 -19.02 12.26
N MET A 76 -9.28 -19.74 11.97
CA MET A 76 -9.32 -20.91 11.08
C MET A 76 -10.32 -21.98 11.53
N LYS A 77 -10.47 -22.19 12.85
CA LYS A 77 -11.46 -23.11 13.41
C LYS A 77 -12.91 -22.64 13.23
N ARG A 78 -13.14 -21.35 12.98
CA ARG A 78 -14.45 -20.75 12.74
C ARG A 78 -14.80 -20.62 11.24
N GLY A 79 -13.81 -20.76 10.36
CA GLY A 79 -13.91 -20.62 8.91
C GLY A 79 -12.97 -19.56 8.36
N THR A 80 -12.72 -19.62 7.06
CA THR A 80 -11.63 -18.88 6.41
C THR A 80 -12.11 -17.73 5.51
N SER A 81 -13.19 -17.94 4.76
CA SER A 81 -13.70 -16.96 3.77
C SER A 81 -15.21 -17.10 3.64
N TYR A 82 -15.94 -16.00 3.79
CA TYR A 82 -17.41 -16.01 3.84
C TYR A 82 -18.08 -15.28 2.67
N PHE A 83 -17.36 -14.38 1.99
CA PHE A 83 -17.94 -13.43 1.02
C PHE A 83 -19.03 -12.50 1.62
N LEU A 84 -19.32 -12.61 2.88
CA LEU A 84 -20.32 -11.86 3.63
C LEU A 84 -19.69 -11.10 4.77
N LEU A 85 -20.43 -10.15 5.35
CA LEU A 85 -20.00 -9.46 6.55
C LEU A 85 -19.62 -10.45 7.65
N ASN A 86 -18.51 -10.19 8.30
CA ASN A 86 -18.00 -10.98 9.41
C ASN A 86 -17.41 -10.09 10.50
N GLU A 87 -17.47 -10.57 11.72
CA GLU A 87 -17.06 -9.85 12.92
C GLU A 87 -15.63 -9.29 12.81
N PRO A 88 -14.57 -10.08 12.48
CA PRO A 88 -13.22 -9.54 12.37
C PRO A 88 -13.07 -8.41 11.33
N ALA A 89 -13.83 -8.44 10.23
CA ALA A 89 -13.77 -7.38 9.23
C ALA A 89 -14.40 -6.08 9.73
N ILE A 90 -15.49 -6.16 10.51
CA ILE A 90 -16.12 -4.99 11.13
C ILE A 90 -15.18 -4.39 12.16
N GLU A 91 -14.66 -5.19 13.09
CA GLU A 91 -13.76 -4.74 14.15
C GLU A 91 -12.46 -4.11 13.60
N LEU A 92 -11.88 -4.70 12.53
CA LEU A 92 -10.70 -4.12 11.89
C LEU A 92 -11.02 -2.78 11.20
N ALA A 93 -12.19 -2.64 10.57
CA ALA A 93 -12.61 -1.37 9.99
C ALA A 93 -12.79 -0.30 11.07
N GLU A 94 -13.41 -0.64 12.21
CA GLU A 94 -13.55 0.26 13.36
C GLU A 94 -12.19 0.69 13.93
N GLU A 95 -11.24 -0.25 14.02
CA GLU A 95 -9.88 0.06 14.48
C GLU A 95 -9.15 1.00 13.53
N ILE A 96 -9.26 0.78 12.21
CA ILE A 96 -8.69 1.67 11.19
C ILE A 96 -9.32 3.06 11.29
N VAL A 97 -10.64 3.16 11.37
CA VAL A 97 -11.35 4.45 11.49
C VAL A 97 -10.93 5.20 12.75
N ARG A 98 -10.70 4.49 13.86
CA ARG A 98 -10.24 5.09 15.11
C ARG A 98 -8.81 5.61 15.03
N ALA A 99 -7.94 4.90 14.33
CA ALA A 99 -6.50 5.18 14.27
C ALA A 99 -6.13 6.23 13.22
N VAL A 100 -6.82 6.25 12.09
CA VAL A 100 -6.41 6.97 10.87
C VAL A 100 -7.14 8.29 10.73
N PRO A 101 -6.45 9.43 10.70
CA PRO A 101 -7.08 10.75 10.72
C PRO A 101 -8.06 11.04 9.56
N CYS A 102 -7.81 10.54 8.34
CA CYS A 102 -8.71 10.76 7.19
C CYS A 102 -9.88 9.78 7.14
N ALA A 103 -9.90 8.71 7.95
CA ALA A 103 -10.82 7.61 7.79
C ALA A 103 -12.14 7.83 8.55
N GLU A 104 -13.24 7.94 7.83
CA GLU A 104 -14.59 7.78 8.36
C GLU A 104 -15.24 6.45 7.91
N GLN A 105 -14.76 5.91 6.78
CA GLN A 105 -15.15 4.61 6.25
C GLN A 105 -13.97 3.90 5.61
N VAL A 106 -14.08 2.57 5.51
CA VAL A 106 -13.07 1.67 4.93
C VAL A 106 -13.72 0.79 3.86
N ARG A 107 -13.00 0.59 2.74
CA ARG A 107 -13.38 -0.39 1.72
C ARG A 107 -12.24 -1.37 1.50
N TYR A 108 -12.46 -2.64 1.82
CA TYR A 108 -11.45 -3.68 1.72
C TYR A 108 -11.14 -4.10 0.29
N THR A 109 -9.90 -4.50 0.07
CA THR A 109 -9.36 -5.14 -1.13
C THR A 109 -8.38 -6.24 -0.70
N SER A 110 -7.87 -7.03 -1.65
CA SER A 110 -6.92 -8.11 -1.34
C SER A 110 -5.46 -7.71 -1.50
N SER A 111 -5.16 -6.63 -2.20
CA SER A 111 -3.80 -6.17 -2.47
C SER A 111 -3.68 -4.65 -2.47
N GLY A 112 -2.45 -4.15 -2.24
CA GLY A 112 -2.16 -2.72 -2.34
C GLY A 112 -2.40 -2.16 -3.74
N THR A 113 -2.18 -2.95 -4.79
CA THR A 113 -2.50 -2.58 -6.18
C THR A 113 -3.99 -2.30 -6.35
N GLU A 114 -4.85 -3.16 -5.82
CA GLU A 114 -6.30 -2.93 -5.84
C GLU A 114 -6.69 -1.71 -5.00
N ALA A 115 -6.10 -1.53 -3.82
CA ALA A 115 -6.41 -0.39 -2.97
C ALA A 115 -6.11 0.94 -3.65
N THR A 116 -4.93 1.11 -4.24
CA THR A 116 -4.56 2.33 -4.98
C THR A 116 -5.40 2.52 -6.23
N PHE A 117 -5.69 1.43 -6.96
CA PHE A 117 -6.58 1.46 -8.13
C PHE A 117 -7.99 1.95 -7.77
N PHE A 118 -8.57 1.43 -6.69
CA PHE A 118 -9.91 1.84 -6.24
C PHE A 118 -9.91 3.23 -5.59
N ALA A 119 -8.83 3.64 -4.92
CA ALA A 119 -8.69 5.01 -4.43
C ALA A 119 -8.73 6.02 -5.58
N LEU A 120 -8.01 5.76 -6.68
CA LEU A 120 -8.04 6.59 -7.87
C LEU A 120 -9.39 6.53 -8.59
N ARG A 121 -10.03 5.34 -8.66
CA ARG A 121 -11.34 5.19 -9.30
C ARG A 121 -12.42 5.96 -8.55
N VAL A 122 -12.44 5.88 -7.22
CA VAL A 122 -13.43 6.62 -6.42
C VAL A 122 -13.18 8.13 -6.48
N ALA A 123 -11.93 8.57 -6.53
CA ALA A 123 -11.58 9.97 -6.72
C ALA A 123 -12.07 10.49 -8.09
N ARG A 124 -11.93 9.69 -9.16
CA ARG A 124 -12.49 10.01 -10.50
C ARG A 124 -14.02 10.17 -10.45
N ALA A 125 -14.72 9.23 -9.81
CA ALA A 125 -16.18 9.29 -9.67
C ALA A 125 -16.62 10.52 -8.88
N PHE A 126 -15.94 10.82 -7.78
CA PHE A 126 -16.21 11.98 -6.93
C PHE A 126 -15.98 13.30 -7.66
N ARG A 127 -14.83 13.45 -8.31
CA ARG A 127 -14.44 14.69 -9.02
C ARG A 127 -15.09 14.82 -10.39
N LYS A 128 -15.54 13.72 -11.02
CA LYS A 128 -15.98 13.64 -12.42
C LYS A 128 -14.89 14.15 -13.38
N ARG A 129 -13.66 13.71 -13.13
CA ARG A 129 -12.45 13.98 -13.89
C ARG A 129 -11.66 12.71 -14.11
N GLU A 130 -10.77 12.67 -15.09
CA GLU A 130 -10.11 11.44 -15.53
C GLU A 130 -8.63 11.38 -15.16
N LYS A 131 -7.92 12.49 -15.31
CA LYS A 131 -6.47 12.52 -15.09
C LYS A 131 -6.07 12.40 -13.63
N ILE A 132 -4.91 11.79 -13.43
CA ILE A 132 -4.25 11.77 -12.12
C ILE A 132 -2.86 12.39 -12.23
N MET A 133 -2.37 12.94 -11.14
CA MET A 133 -0.96 13.29 -10.98
C MET A 133 -0.30 12.39 -9.97
N LYS A 134 0.89 11.89 -10.29
CA LYS A 134 1.77 11.14 -9.39
C LYS A 134 3.20 11.68 -9.46
N PHE A 135 4.06 11.18 -8.60
CA PHE A 135 5.46 11.60 -8.55
C PHE A 135 6.37 10.55 -9.18
N GLU A 136 7.40 11.02 -9.92
CA GLU A 136 8.42 10.15 -10.49
C GLU A 136 9.07 9.29 -9.41
N GLY A 137 9.28 8.01 -9.69
CA GLY A 137 9.80 7.04 -8.73
C GLY A 137 8.77 6.43 -7.78
N GLY A 138 7.59 7.04 -7.63
CA GLY A 138 6.51 6.54 -6.76
C GLY A 138 5.90 5.24 -7.30
N PHE A 139 5.73 4.24 -6.41
CA PHE A 139 5.11 2.95 -6.76
C PHE A 139 3.76 2.79 -6.09
N HIS A 140 2.73 2.73 -6.89
CA HIS A 140 1.35 2.63 -6.42
C HIS A 140 0.66 1.34 -6.89
N GLY A 141 1.42 0.25 -7.00
CA GLY A 141 0.92 -1.04 -7.48
C GLY A 141 1.17 -1.26 -8.97
N ALA A 142 0.63 -2.37 -9.50
CA ALA A 142 0.92 -2.87 -10.83
C ALA A 142 -0.21 -2.64 -11.86
N HIS A 143 -1.16 -1.73 -11.57
CA HIS A 143 -2.15 -1.32 -12.57
C HIS A 143 -1.59 -0.26 -13.53
N ASP A 144 -2.16 -0.12 -14.71
CA ASP A 144 -1.63 0.66 -15.81
C ASP A 144 -1.35 2.14 -15.48
N TYR A 145 -2.23 2.79 -14.72
CA TYR A 145 -2.03 4.18 -14.28
C TYR A 145 -0.88 4.34 -13.27
N ALA A 146 -0.56 3.30 -12.51
CA ALA A 146 0.48 3.33 -11.48
C ALA A 146 1.86 3.01 -12.02
N LEU A 147 1.94 2.13 -13.04
CA LEU A 147 3.21 1.75 -13.68
C LEU A 147 3.67 2.78 -14.72
N MET A 148 3.63 4.04 -14.33
CA MET A 148 4.09 5.19 -15.10
C MET A 148 5.23 5.88 -14.35
N SER A 149 6.41 5.98 -14.97
CA SER A 149 7.60 6.66 -14.42
C SER A 149 7.99 6.21 -13.01
N VAL A 150 7.91 4.89 -12.75
CA VAL A 150 8.35 4.26 -11.47
C VAL A 150 9.86 4.08 -11.45
N VAL A 151 10.44 3.61 -12.58
CA VAL A 151 11.87 3.46 -12.80
C VAL A 151 12.16 3.85 -14.26
N PRO A 152 12.01 5.13 -14.60
CA PRO A 152 12.08 5.56 -15.99
C PRO A 152 13.48 5.28 -16.57
N ARG A 153 13.54 4.45 -17.61
CA ARG A 153 14.79 4.12 -18.31
C ARG A 153 15.25 5.25 -19.24
N SER A 154 14.28 6.04 -19.70
CA SER A 154 14.49 7.22 -20.56
C SER A 154 13.54 8.32 -20.08
N PRO A 155 13.92 9.08 -19.04
CA PRO A 155 13.06 10.11 -18.47
C PRO A 155 12.61 11.10 -19.53
N LYS A 156 11.32 11.44 -19.56
CA LYS A 156 10.73 12.47 -20.40
C LYS A 156 10.68 13.79 -19.62
N ALA A 157 10.53 14.90 -20.34
CA ALA A 157 10.26 16.18 -19.69
C ALA A 157 8.91 16.14 -18.98
N PHE A 158 8.84 16.67 -17.76
CA PHE A 158 7.59 16.79 -17.02
C PHE A 158 6.57 17.66 -17.79
N PRO A 159 5.29 17.30 -17.76
CA PRO A 159 4.65 16.24 -16.97
C PRO A 159 4.48 14.90 -17.71
N ALA A 160 5.20 14.63 -18.80
CA ALA A 160 4.97 13.47 -19.65
C ALA A 160 5.37 12.15 -18.94
N PRO A 161 4.46 11.17 -18.85
CA PRO A 161 4.77 9.86 -18.27
C PRO A 161 5.58 8.98 -19.22
N MET A 162 6.21 7.95 -18.65
CA MET A 162 6.78 6.82 -19.36
C MET A 162 6.21 5.52 -18.81
N ALA A 163 5.63 4.69 -19.66
CA ALA A 163 5.16 3.37 -19.25
C ALA A 163 6.36 2.45 -18.86
N ASP A 164 6.31 1.87 -17.65
CA ASP A 164 7.38 1.01 -17.14
C ASP A 164 7.19 -0.48 -17.49
N SER A 165 6.10 -0.83 -18.14
CA SER A 165 5.81 -2.22 -18.53
C SER A 165 5.31 -2.31 -19.97
N ALA A 166 5.74 -3.37 -20.65
CA ALA A 166 5.08 -3.79 -21.88
C ALA A 166 3.61 -4.15 -21.60
N GLY A 167 2.73 -3.92 -22.56
CA GLY A 167 1.30 -4.22 -22.46
C GLY A 167 0.44 -3.10 -21.89
N ILE A 168 1.02 -2.02 -21.40
CA ILE A 168 0.25 -0.82 -21.01
C ILE A 168 -0.20 -0.10 -22.30
N PRO A 169 -1.52 0.18 -22.48
CA PRO A 169 -2.01 0.89 -23.65
C PRO A 169 -1.50 2.34 -23.68
N HIS A 170 -1.07 2.82 -24.84
CA HIS A 170 -0.60 4.21 -25.01
C HIS A 170 -1.64 5.26 -24.61
N ALA A 171 -2.94 4.96 -24.75
CA ALA A 171 -4.02 5.85 -24.35
C ALA A 171 -3.97 6.21 -22.85
N ILE A 172 -3.42 5.34 -22.01
CA ILE A 172 -3.30 5.58 -20.56
C ILE A 172 -2.23 6.66 -20.25
N GLU A 173 -1.21 6.81 -21.10
CA GLU A 173 -0.18 7.85 -20.90
C GLU A 173 -0.80 9.26 -20.85
N GLY A 174 -1.84 9.52 -21.67
CA GLY A 174 -2.55 10.81 -21.68
C GLY A 174 -3.31 11.14 -20.40
N GLU A 175 -3.55 10.14 -19.54
CA GLU A 175 -4.33 10.26 -18.31
C GLU A 175 -3.47 10.40 -17.04
N VAL A 176 -2.13 10.44 -17.19
CA VAL A 176 -1.21 10.50 -16.05
C VAL A 176 -0.23 11.67 -16.22
N LEU A 177 -0.20 12.55 -15.24
CA LEU A 177 0.82 13.59 -15.12
C LEU A 177 1.88 13.18 -14.11
N ILE A 178 3.13 13.44 -14.44
CA ILE A 178 4.28 13.16 -13.57
C ILE A 178 4.86 14.47 -13.06
N ALA A 179 5.15 14.52 -11.75
CA ALA A 179 5.90 15.61 -11.11
C ALA A 179 7.15 15.07 -10.44
N PRO A 180 8.23 15.85 -10.30
CA PRO A 180 9.38 15.44 -9.49
C PRO A 180 9.03 15.46 -7.99
N TYR A 181 9.43 14.41 -7.27
CA TYR A 181 9.23 14.35 -5.81
C TYR A 181 10.11 15.41 -5.11
N ASN A 182 9.57 16.04 -4.06
CA ASN A 182 10.21 17.12 -3.32
C ASN A 182 10.36 18.47 -4.09
N ASP A 183 9.77 18.59 -5.27
CA ASP A 183 9.65 19.87 -5.99
C ASP A 183 8.22 20.40 -5.92
N LEU A 184 7.96 21.20 -4.87
CA LEU A 184 6.63 21.76 -4.64
C LEU A 184 6.26 22.78 -5.72
N ALA A 185 7.22 23.54 -6.26
CA ALA A 185 6.96 24.58 -7.25
C ALA A 185 6.45 23.96 -8.57
N THR A 186 7.11 22.90 -9.05
CA THR A 186 6.65 22.17 -10.23
C THR A 186 5.29 21.49 -9.97
N ALA A 187 5.09 20.87 -8.80
CA ALA A 187 3.81 20.26 -8.46
C ALA A 187 2.66 21.29 -8.41
N GLU A 188 2.88 22.46 -7.81
CA GLU A 188 1.91 23.55 -7.74
C GLU A 188 1.57 24.06 -9.16
N ALA A 189 2.58 24.32 -10.01
CA ALA A 189 2.36 24.77 -11.37
C ALA A 189 1.54 23.77 -12.21
N LEU A 190 1.82 22.45 -12.08
CA LEU A 190 1.08 21.40 -12.78
C LEU A 190 -0.37 21.30 -12.26
N ILE A 191 -0.57 21.35 -10.96
CA ILE A 191 -1.92 21.31 -10.39
C ILE A 191 -2.72 22.53 -10.83
N ALA A 192 -2.13 23.72 -10.77
CA ALA A 192 -2.80 24.95 -11.21
C ALA A 192 -3.17 24.93 -12.70
N ALA A 193 -2.31 24.37 -13.56
CA ALA A 193 -2.55 24.27 -14.98
C ALA A 193 -3.60 23.21 -15.37
N HIS A 194 -3.76 22.15 -14.56
CA HIS A 194 -4.57 20.96 -14.89
C HIS A 194 -5.69 20.63 -13.90
N HIS A 195 -5.96 21.49 -12.89
CA HIS A 195 -6.94 21.19 -11.84
C HIS A 195 -8.32 20.83 -12.38
N ASP A 196 -8.73 21.40 -13.52
CA ASP A 196 -10.01 21.10 -14.16
C ASP A 196 -10.08 19.71 -14.80
N GLU A 197 -8.94 19.05 -15.01
CA GLU A 197 -8.82 17.70 -15.57
C GLU A 197 -8.46 16.66 -14.50
N LEU A 198 -7.87 17.10 -13.38
CA LEU A 198 -7.35 16.22 -12.33
C LEU A 198 -8.46 15.64 -11.44
N ALA A 199 -8.50 14.32 -11.35
CA ALA A 199 -9.30 13.57 -10.39
C ALA A 199 -8.62 13.47 -9.02
N ALA A 200 -7.30 13.31 -9.00
CA ALA A 200 -6.52 13.16 -7.78
C ALA A 200 -5.03 13.44 -8.01
N VAL A 201 -4.36 13.76 -6.91
CA VAL A 201 -2.90 13.69 -6.76
C VAL A 201 -2.59 12.54 -5.81
N ILE A 202 -1.75 11.58 -6.22
CA ILE A 202 -1.33 10.44 -5.38
C ILE A 202 0.17 10.47 -5.13
N LEU A 203 0.59 10.19 -3.88
CA LEU A 203 1.99 10.02 -3.51
C LEU A 203 2.17 9.05 -2.34
N GLU A 204 3.36 8.44 -2.27
CA GLU A 204 3.87 7.86 -1.02
C GLU A 204 4.36 9.02 -0.14
N PRO A 205 3.86 9.25 1.08
CA PRO A 205 4.33 10.36 1.92
C PRO A 205 5.80 10.22 2.36
N TYR A 206 6.34 9.02 2.28
CA TYR A 206 7.77 8.68 2.34
C TYR A 206 8.06 7.81 1.12
N GLN A 207 8.60 8.43 0.07
CA GLN A 207 8.72 7.76 -1.23
C GLN A 207 9.90 6.80 -1.26
N ARG A 208 9.65 5.51 -1.19
CA ARG A 208 10.70 4.46 -1.15
C ARG A 208 11.63 4.66 0.05
N THR A 209 12.78 5.30 -0.20
CA THR A 209 13.78 5.68 0.81
C THR A 209 14.04 7.19 0.85
N ILE A 210 13.21 7.97 0.14
CA ILE A 210 13.34 9.43 0.03
C ILE A 210 12.43 10.08 1.06
N VAL A 211 13.04 10.81 1.99
CA VAL A 211 12.33 11.61 2.99
C VAL A 211 11.68 12.82 2.30
N PRO A 212 10.42 13.17 2.62
CA PRO A 212 9.86 14.42 2.12
C PRO A 212 10.66 15.61 2.63
N ALA A 213 10.96 16.54 1.75
CA ALA A 213 11.62 17.78 2.13
C ALA A 213 10.75 18.58 3.14
N PRO A 214 11.34 19.34 4.05
CA PRO A 214 10.59 20.15 5.00
C PRO A 214 9.56 21.05 4.28
N GLY A 215 8.30 20.96 4.69
CA GLY A 215 7.20 21.75 4.12
C GLY A 215 6.60 21.18 2.81
N PHE A 216 7.20 20.17 2.18
CA PHE A 216 6.70 19.62 0.91
C PHE A 216 5.28 19.06 1.03
N LEU A 217 5.04 18.18 2.00
CA LEU A 217 3.70 17.56 2.19
C LEU A 217 2.65 18.60 2.59
N GLN A 218 3.01 19.54 3.47
CA GLN A 218 2.13 20.63 3.92
C GLN A 218 1.77 21.56 2.75
N GLY A 219 2.77 21.94 1.95
CA GLY A 219 2.58 22.77 0.76
C GLY A 219 1.72 22.06 -0.28
N LEU A 220 1.99 20.80 -0.58
CA LEU A 220 1.19 20.01 -1.49
C LEU A 220 -0.27 19.90 -1.03
N ARG A 221 -0.49 19.68 0.28
CA ARG A 221 -1.85 19.68 0.86
C ARG A 221 -2.55 21.03 0.70
N ALA A 222 -1.85 22.13 0.90
CA ALA A 222 -2.41 23.47 0.74
C ALA A 222 -2.80 23.75 -0.72
N VAL A 223 -1.96 23.34 -1.67
CA VAL A 223 -2.22 23.49 -3.13
C VAL A 223 -3.41 22.63 -3.54
N THR A 224 -3.44 21.34 -3.16
CA THR A 224 -4.55 20.44 -3.54
C THR A 224 -5.89 20.91 -2.96
N ARG A 225 -5.91 21.45 -1.74
CA ARG A 225 -7.12 22.07 -1.15
C ARG A 225 -7.56 23.31 -1.91
N ARG A 226 -6.64 24.21 -2.27
CA ARG A 226 -6.94 25.44 -3.01
C ARG A 226 -7.63 25.15 -4.33
N HIS A 227 -7.23 24.08 -5.01
CA HIS A 227 -7.76 23.66 -6.31
C HIS A 227 -8.83 22.59 -6.21
N GLU A 228 -9.25 22.22 -4.98
CA GLU A 228 -10.24 21.17 -4.70
C GLU A 228 -9.92 19.81 -5.35
N VAL A 229 -8.64 19.51 -5.55
CA VAL A 229 -8.17 18.22 -6.07
C VAL A 229 -7.91 17.28 -4.91
N PRO A 230 -8.54 16.09 -4.83
CA PRO A 230 -8.29 15.11 -3.80
C PRO A 230 -6.82 14.70 -3.71
N LEU A 231 -6.27 14.77 -2.50
CA LEU A 231 -4.94 14.23 -2.19
C LEU A 231 -5.09 12.81 -1.69
N VAL A 232 -4.37 11.87 -2.30
CA VAL A 232 -4.35 10.45 -1.93
C VAL A 232 -2.99 10.10 -1.38
N PHE A 233 -2.93 9.64 -0.13
CA PHE A 233 -1.70 9.05 0.42
C PHE A 233 -1.69 7.55 0.16
N ASP A 234 -0.65 7.08 -0.51
CA ASP A 234 -0.31 5.67 -0.54
C ASP A 234 0.43 5.32 0.75
N GLU A 235 -0.32 4.85 1.71
CA GLU A 235 0.17 4.41 3.02
C GLU A 235 0.36 2.88 3.09
N ILE A 236 0.50 2.22 1.95
CA ILE A 236 0.74 0.77 1.89
C ILE A 236 2.01 0.39 2.68
N VAL A 237 3.03 1.23 2.66
CA VAL A 237 4.28 1.01 3.41
C VAL A 237 4.26 1.74 4.76
N THR A 238 3.78 2.97 4.77
CA THR A 238 3.90 3.88 5.92
C THR A 238 2.79 3.72 6.95
N GLY A 239 1.64 3.19 6.54
CA GLY A 239 0.50 2.95 7.42
C GLY A 239 0.85 2.06 8.60
N PHE A 240 0.54 2.50 9.82
CA PHE A 240 0.88 1.84 11.09
C PHE A 240 2.38 1.58 11.32
N ARG A 241 3.26 2.18 10.50
CA ARG A 241 4.70 1.98 10.61
C ARG A 241 5.42 3.10 11.35
N PHE A 242 5.16 4.36 11.01
CA PHE A 242 5.82 5.52 11.63
C PHE A 242 5.13 5.98 12.91
N ALA A 243 3.83 5.87 12.94
CA ALA A 243 2.95 6.12 14.07
C ALA A 243 1.73 5.19 13.94
N TYR A 244 0.90 5.13 14.95
CA TYR A 244 -0.31 4.32 14.92
C TYR A 244 -1.31 4.80 13.87
N GLY A 245 -1.42 6.12 13.66
CA GLY A 245 -2.20 6.73 12.57
C GLY A 245 -1.44 6.86 11.25
N GLY A 246 -0.26 6.20 11.10
CA GLY A 246 0.53 6.22 9.88
C GLY A 246 1.33 7.49 9.64
N ALA A 247 1.66 7.76 8.37
CA ALA A 247 2.39 8.95 7.97
C ALA A 247 1.56 10.24 8.17
N GLN A 248 0.23 10.15 8.13
CA GLN A 248 -0.66 11.28 8.40
C GLN A 248 -0.43 11.85 9.80
N GLU A 249 -0.38 10.99 10.81
CA GLU A 249 -0.06 11.37 12.19
C GLU A 249 1.39 11.86 12.30
N TYR A 250 2.33 11.12 11.73
CA TYR A 250 3.76 11.40 11.86
C TYR A 250 4.16 12.74 11.25
N TYR A 251 3.62 13.10 10.07
CA TYR A 251 3.93 14.37 9.40
C TYR A 251 2.91 15.48 9.67
N GLY A 252 1.82 15.20 10.36
CA GLY A 252 0.75 16.15 10.63
C GLY A 252 0.00 16.62 9.39
N VAL A 253 -0.12 15.77 8.36
CA VAL A 253 -0.80 16.09 7.10
C VAL A 253 -1.87 15.05 6.79
N VAL A 254 -3.13 15.47 6.74
CA VAL A 254 -4.28 14.61 6.50
C VAL A 254 -4.70 14.72 5.03
N PRO A 255 -4.62 13.63 4.23
CA PRO A 255 -5.11 13.58 2.86
C PRO A 255 -6.64 13.46 2.81
N ASP A 256 -7.21 13.40 1.61
CA ASP A 256 -8.64 13.11 1.41
C ASP A 256 -8.91 11.61 1.38
N LEU A 257 -7.98 10.83 0.83
CA LEU A 257 -8.05 9.37 0.77
C LEU A 257 -6.69 8.77 1.15
N ALA A 258 -6.70 7.57 1.69
CA ALA A 258 -5.47 6.80 1.87
C ALA A 258 -5.68 5.32 1.53
N ALA A 259 -4.61 4.70 0.98
CA ALA A 259 -4.55 3.27 0.73
C ALA A 259 -3.67 2.58 1.78
N TYR A 260 -4.16 1.52 2.40
CA TYR A 260 -3.46 0.72 3.42
C TYR A 260 -3.29 -0.71 2.97
N GLY A 261 -2.22 -1.35 3.44
CA GLY A 261 -1.92 -2.76 3.20
C GLY A 261 -0.78 -3.22 4.11
N LYS A 262 -0.10 -4.28 3.74
CA LYS A 262 1.09 -4.78 4.47
C LYS A 262 0.85 -4.94 5.97
N VAL A 263 1.30 -3.97 6.79
CA VAL A 263 1.25 -4.02 8.26
C VAL A 263 -0.18 -4.22 8.77
N VAL A 264 -1.17 -3.55 8.17
CA VAL A 264 -2.58 -3.63 8.58
C VAL A 264 -3.15 -5.04 8.51
N ALA A 265 -2.54 -5.92 7.74
CA ALA A 265 -2.97 -7.30 7.53
C ALA A 265 -2.11 -8.34 8.27
N GLY A 266 -1.11 -7.91 9.05
CA GLY A 266 -0.24 -8.84 9.81
C GLY A 266 0.52 -9.86 8.97
N GLY A 267 0.78 -9.55 7.69
CA GLY A 267 1.46 -10.45 6.74
C GLY A 267 0.52 -11.26 5.85
N PHE A 268 -0.80 -11.11 5.98
CA PHE A 268 -1.80 -11.75 5.12
C PHE A 268 -2.22 -10.85 3.96
N PRO A 269 -2.75 -11.43 2.86
CA PRO A 269 -3.31 -10.66 1.74
C PRO A 269 -4.57 -9.90 2.16
N LEU A 270 -4.43 -8.62 2.42
CA LEU A 270 -5.52 -7.67 2.66
C LEU A 270 -4.96 -6.26 2.52
N ALA A 271 -5.78 -5.40 1.95
CA ALA A 271 -5.55 -3.97 1.86
C ALA A 271 -6.90 -3.24 1.95
N CYS A 272 -6.89 -1.92 1.98
CA CYS A 272 -8.11 -1.14 1.96
C CYS A 272 -7.88 0.29 1.46
N VAL A 273 -8.96 0.91 1.03
CA VAL A 273 -9.11 2.36 0.87
C VAL A 273 -9.82 2.91 2.10
N ALA A 274 -9.33 4.01 2.64
CA ALA A 274 -9.94 4.73 3.75
C ALA A 274 -10.13 6.20 3.39
N GLY A 275 -11.24 6.81 3.83
CA GLY A 275 -11.52 8.21 3.55
C GLY A 275 -12.84 8.68 4.15
N PRO A 276 -13.22 9.96 3.89
CA PRO A 276 -14.45 10.55 4.40
C PRO A 276 -15.70 9.94 3.72
N LYS A 277 -16.81 9.91 4.43
CA LYS A 277 -18.09 9.40 3.92
C LYS A 277 -18.52 10.06 2.61
N SER A 278 -18.21 11.34 2.43
CA SER A 278 -18.55 12.09 1.21
C SER A 278 -17.93 11.49 -0.06
N ILE A 279 -16.74 10.91 0.03
CA ILE A 279 -16.07 10.23 -1.09
C ILE A 279 -16.42 8.73 -1.07
N MET A 280 -16.34 8.09 0.09
CA MET A 280 -16.52 6.63 0.22
C MET A 280 -17.95 6.17 -0.13
N ARG A 281 -18.95 7.05 -0.05
CA ARG A 281 -20.35 6.76 -0.45
C ARG A 281 -20.47 6.25 -1.89
N HIS A 282 -19.55 6.59 -2.77
CA HIS A 282 -19.56 6.12 -4.16
C HIS A 282 -19.41 4.59 -4.28
N PHE A 283 -18.96 3.92 -3.23
CA PHE A 283 -18.94 2.45 -3.15
C PHE A 283 -20.25 1.85 -2.61
N ASP A 284 -21.23 2.66 -2.24
CA ASP A 284 -22.49 2.16 -1.69
C ASP A 284 -23.33 1.51 -2.80
N ALA A 285 -23.71 0.25 -2.58
CA ALA A 285 -24.56 -0.50 -3.51
C ALA A 285 -25.94 0.16 -3.72
N ALA A 286 -26.40 1.01 -2.82
CA ALA A 286 -27.62 1.80 -3.01
C ALA A 286 -27.53 2.76 -4.21
N LEU A 287 -26.33 3.06 -4.71
CA LEU A 287 -26.11 3.87 -5.90
C LEU A 287 -26.04 3.04 -7.19
N GLU A 288 -26.21 1.73 -7.14
CA GLU A 288 -26.14 0.86 -8.32
C GLU A 288 -27.10 1.35 -9.42
N GLY A 289 -26.60 1.36 -10.67
CA GLY A 289 -27.33 1.91 -11.82
C GLY A 289 -27.24 3.42 -11.98
N THR A 290 -26.59 4.14 -11.09
CA THR A 290 -26.32 5.58 -11.23
C THR A 290 -24.90 5.85 -11.77
N PRO A 291 -24.62 7.02 -12.38
CA PRO A 291 -23.28 7.40 -12.81
C PRO A 291 -22.32 7.72 -11.66
N GLU A 292 -22.80 7.72 -10.42
CA GLU A 292 -21.99 7.95 -9.22
C GLU A 292 -21.46 6.64 -8.62
N TYR A 293 -21.97 5.48 -9.04
CA TYR A 293 -21.62 4.20 -8.45
C TYR A 293 -20.27 3.68 -8.91
N VAL A 294 -19.40 3.42 -7.95
CA VAL A 294 -18.10 2.74 -8.20
C VAL A 294 -18.28 1.26 -7.87
N TRP A 295 -18.46 0.45 -8.91
CA TRP A 295 -18.53 -0.99 -8.74
C TRP A 295 -17.19 -1.55 -8.26
N GLN A 296 -17.23 -2.25 -7.14
CA GLN A 296 -16.06 -2.90 -6.55
C GLN A 296 -16.47 -4.23 -5.92
N ALA A 297 -15.93 -5.31 -6.42
CA ALA A 297 -16.08 -6.64 -5.87
C ALA A 297 -14.71 -7.32 -5.71
N GLY A 298 -14.65 -8.28 -4.81
CA GLY A 298 -13.47 -9.11 -4.59
C GLY A 298 -13.83 -10.24 -3.64
N THR A 299 -13.59 -11.49 -4.06
CA THR A 299 -13.93 -12.70 -3.30
C THR A 299 -13.35 -12.68 -1.88
N PHE A 300 -12.17 -12.09 -1.71
CA PHE A 300 -11.44 -12.09 -0.44
C PHE A 300 -11.49 -10.74 0.30
N ASN A 301 -12.32 -9.81 -0.14
CA ASN A 301 -12.47 -8.52 0.56
C ASN A 301 -12.96 -8.74 1.99
N GLY A 302 -12.22 -8.22 2.98
CA GLY A 302 -12.53 -8.43 4.39
C GLY A 302 -12.39 -9.90 4.82
N ASN A 303 -11.42 -10.65 4.24
CA ASN A 303 -11.15 -12.04 4.62
C ASN A 303 -10.96 -12.17 6.13
N ALA A 304 -11.74 -13.06 6.76
CA ALA A 304 -11.78 -13.18 8.22
C ALA A 304 -10.44 -13.52 8.86
N ILE A 305 -9.61 -14.34 8.20
CA ILE A 305 -8.27 -14.69 8.71
C ILE A 305 -7.35 -13.47 8.64
N ALA A 306 -7.33 -12.78 7.49
CA ALA A 306 -6.50 -11.60 7.32
C ALA A 306 -6.90 -10.47 8.27
N CYS A 307 -8.20 -10.29 8.52
CA CYS A 307 -8.71 -9.33 9.49
C CYS A 307 -8.33 -9.71 10.93
N ALA A 308 -8.44 -10.98 11.32
CA ALA A 308 -8.01 -11.45 12.64
C ALA A 308 -6.50 -11.26 12.86
N ALA A 309 -5.68 -11.53 11.84
CA ALA A 309 -4.24 -11.26 11.87
C ALA A 309 -3.95 -9.76 12.00
N GLY A 310 -4.67 -8.92 11.26
CA GLY A 310 -4.59 -7.47 11.33
C GLY A 310 -4.92 -6.94 12.72
N LEU A 311 -6.04 -7.33 13.30
CA LEU A 311 -6.45 -6.96 14.66
C LEU A 311 -5.39 -7.31 15.70
N ALA A 312 -4.85 -8.54 15.65
CA ALA A 312 -3.78 -8.95 16.54
C ALA A 312 -2.51 -8.12 16.35
N THR A 313 -2.16 -7.79 15.10
CA THR A 313 -1.02 -6.95 14.79
C THR A 313 -1.21 -5.53 15.33
N LEU A 314 -2.34 -4.91 15.08
CA LEU A 314 -2.62 -3.54 15.55
C LEU A 314 -2.69 -3.48 17.08
N ALA A 315 -3.21 -4.51 17.74
CA ALA A 315 -3.20 -4.60 19.21
C ALA A 315 -1.78 -4.59 19.77
N GLU A 316 -0.82 -5.27 19.14
CA GLU A 316 0.60 -5.24 19.53
C GLU A 316 1.24 -3.87 19.26
N LEU A 317 0.95 -3.25 18.12
CA LEU A 317 1.50 -1.96 17.76
C LEU A 317 0.98 -0.82 18.66
N ARG A 318 -0.24 -0.94 19.17
CA ARG A 318 -0.84 0.05 20.08
C ARG A 318 -0.25 0.02 21.50
N LYS A 319 0.53 -1.00 21.86
CA LYS A 319 1.16 -1.07 23.18
C LYS A 319 2.11 0.12 23.40
N PRO A 320 2.08 0.75 24.60
CA PRO A 320 2.98 1.84 24.93
C PRO A 320 4.46 1.48 24.68
N GLY A 321 5.23 2.42 24.17
CA GLY A 321 6.67 2.25 23.93
C GLY A 321 7.01 1.45 22.65
N THR A 322 6.04 1.03 21.84
CA THR A 322 6.32 0.24 20.64
C THR A 322 7.06 1.08 19.59
N TYR A 323 6.56 2.26 19.26
CA TYR A 323 7.19 3.14 18.26
C TYR A 323 8.52 3.71 18.74
N GLU A 324 8.63 4.05 20.04
CA GLU A 324 9.90 4.49 20.64
C GLU A 324 10.98 3.42 20.49
N ARG A 325 10.65 2.13 20.72
CA ARG A 325 11.59 1.03 20.51
C ARG A 325 11.97 0.88 19.05
N LEU A 326 11.00 1.02 18.13
CA LEU A 326 11.27 0.95 16.68
C LEU A 326 12.25 2.01 16.25
N PHE A 327 12.00 3.26 16.60
CA PHE A 327 12.88 4.40 16.26
C PHE A 327 14.26 4.27 16.92
N LYS A 328 14.32 3.92 18.21
CA LYS A 328 15.59 3.69 18.90
C LYS A 328 16.43 2.58 18.25
N THR A 329 15.77 1.50 17.81
CA THR A 329 16.46 0.41 17.12
C THR A 329 16.97 0.86 15.74
N GLY A 330 16.14 1.60 14.98
CA GLY A 330 16.52 2.16 13.69
C GLY A 330 17.69 3.15 13.78
N THR A 331 17.70 4.00 14.79
CA THR A 331 18.83 4.92 15.05
C THR A 331 20.13 4.15 15.30
N ARG A 332 20.10 3.14 16.19
CA ARG A 332 21.29 2.29 16.44
C ARG A 332 21.80 1.54 15.22
N LEU A 333 20.94 1.26 14.26
CA LEU A 333 21.34 0.58 13.02
C LEU A 333 21.99 1.54 12.03
N ARG A 334 21.57 2.80 12.04
CA ARG A 334 22.10 3.86 11.16
C ARG A 334 23.46 4.40 11.62
N ASP A 335 23.65 4.54 12.94
CA ASP A 335 24.88 5.01 13.60
C ASP A 335 25.91 3.88 13.69
#